data_b4e01ee2a71ea91884fa1d5983ef511d
#
_entry.id   b4e01ee2a71ea91884fa1d5983ef511d
#
_cell.length_a   1.000
_cell.length_b   1.000
_cell.length_c   1.000
_cell.angle_alpha   90.00
_cell.angle_beta   90.00
_cell.angle_gamma   90.00
#
_symmetry.space_group_name_H-M   'P 1'
#
loop_
_entity.id
_entity.type
_entity.pdbx_description
1 polymer ?
#
loop_
_entity_poly.entity_id
_entity_poly.type
_entity_poly.pdbx_seq_one_letter_code
_entity_poly.pdbx_strand_id
1 'polypeptide(L)'
;MVVPTLGQRPEYLSQSLASIRGAGEAWILIVAPASFDARALVAEGLADQKIDETGRSLPAAIEQGFAALPASVEYMSWLGDDDLLSPGALAATSEFLDAHPRSSAVYGRCDYIDEKNRLVWSNASGAWAAPLLRVGPDLIPQPGSLFRRSSYLKTKGLRTDLGWAFDLDIFLQLAGVGRLSYLRRTLASFRWHADSLSVGQRRDSVREASQVRREYLPRWLRPISGLWERPVQWATYRAGDVVIREARD
;
A
#
# COMPACT_ATOMS: atom_id res chain seq x y z
N MET A 1 5.02 -9.16 -6.99
CA MET A 1 5.02 -8.43 -5.69
C MET A 1 6.38 -7.83 -5.47
N VAL A 2 6.47 -6.53 -5.19
CA VAL A 2 7.72 -5.84 -4.81
C VAL A 2 7.77 -5.70 -3.29
N VAL A 3 8.92 -6.00 -2.69
CA VAL A 3 9.16 -5.84 -1.24
C VAL A 3 10.38 -4.94 -1.06
N PRO A 4 10.18 -3.63 -0.85
CA PRO A 4 11.26 -2.72 -0.50
C PRO A 4 11.69 -2.96 0.95
N THR A 5 13.00 -3.01 1.20
CA THR A 5 13.53 -3.19 2.56
C THR A 5 14.92 -2.58 2.73
N LEU A 6 15.19 -2.06 3.91
CA LEU A 6 16.55 -1.68 4.32
C LEU A 6 17.32 -2.84 4.99
N GLY A 7 16.67 -3.99 5.17
CA GLY A 7 17.25 -5.17 5.81
C GLY A 7 17.44 -5.05 7.33
N GLN A 8 16.83 -4.05 7.96
CA GLN A 8 17.01 -3.78 9.40
C GLN A 8 16.17 -4.68 10.30
N ARG A 9 15.16 -5.37 9.76
CA ARG A 9 14.18 -6.20 10.48
C ARG A 9 14.07 -7.59 9.83
N PRO A 10 15.10 -8.43 9.91
CA PRO A 10 15.15 -9.68 9.17
C PRO A 10 14.01 -10.65 9.53
N GLU A 11 13.55 -10.65 10.79
CA GLU A 11 12.44 -11.50 11.23
C GLU A 11 11.10 -11.07 10.58
N TYR A 12 10.82 -9.76 10.53
CA TYR A 12 9.61 -9.25 9.89
C TYR A 12 9.67 -9.49 8.39
N LEU A 13 10.81 -9.23 7.75
CA LEU A 13 11.00 -9.50 6.34
C LEU A 13 10.71 -10.97 5.99
N SER A 14 11.25 -11.92 6.79
CA SER A 14 10.97 -13.34 6.57
C SER A 14 9.49 -13.67 6.73
N GLN A 15 8.80 -13.09 7.73
CA GLN A 15 7.36 -13.25 7.91
C GLN A 15 6.56 -12.65 6.75
N SER A 16 6.93 -11.46 6.27
CA SER A 16 6.31 -10.79 5.13
C SER A 16 6.41 -11.65 3.88
N LEU A 17 7.63 -12.09 3.52
CA LEU A 17 7.86 -12.94 2.36
C LEU A 17 7.11 -14.28 2.44
N ALA A 18 7.12 -14.94 3.59
CA ALA A 18 6.37 -16.18 3.81
C ALA A 18 4.85 -15.95 3.67
N SER A 19 4.34 -14.80 4.14
CA SER A 19 2.93 -14.43 4.00
C SER A 19 2.53 -14.24 2.54
N ILE A 20 3.39 -13.68 1.70
CA ILE A 20 3.16 -13.53 0.26
C ILE A 20 3.07 -14.92 -0.40
N ARG A 21 3.96 -15.86 -0.07
CA ARG A 21 3.90 -17.24 -0.56
C ARG A 21 2.61 -17.96 -0.14
N GLY A 22 2.15 -17.72 1.10
CA GLY A 22 0.88 -18.25 1.57
C GLY A 22 -0.36 -17.58 0.98
N ALA A 23 -0.21 -16.39 0.39
CA ALA A 23 -1.31 -15.64 -0.20
C ALA A 23 -1.67 -16.10 -1.63
N GLY A 24 -0.76 -16.77 -2.33
CA GLY A 24 -0.96 -17.28 -3.69
C GLY A 24 0.31 -17.27 -4.52
N GLU A 25 0.19 -17.60 -5.78
CA GLU A 25 1.31 -17.58 -6.73
C GLU A 25 1.76 -16.14 -6.97
N ALA A 26 3.06 -15.88 -6.83
CA ALA A 26 3.63 -14.55 -7.02
C ALA A 26 5.11 -14.61 -7.39
N TRP A 27 5.53 -13.72 -8.28
CA TRP A 27 6.93 -13.34 -8.43
C TRP A 27 7.27 -12.30 -7.35
N ILE A 28 8.19 -12.64 -6.44
CA ILE A 28 8.58 -11.80 -5.31
C ILE A 28 9.94 -11.19 -5.59
N LEU A 29 9.97 -9.86 -5.72
CA LEU A 29 11.16 -9.08 -5.97
C LEU A 29 11.52 -8.23 -4.77
N ILE A 30 12.67 -8.48 -4.16
CA ILE A 30 13.24 -7.64 -3.09
C ILE A 30 13.98 -6.47 -3.72
N VAL A 31 13.71 -5.26 -3.25
CA VAL A 31 14.50 -4.05 -3.57
C VAL A 31 15.17 -3.57 -2.29
N ALA A 32 16.50 -3.66 -2.25
CA ALA A 32 17.26 -3.41 -1.01
C ALA A 32 18.63 -2.79 -1.33
N PRO A 33 19.30 -2.14 -0.34
CA PRO A 33 20.67 -1.66 -0.49
C PRO A 33 21.61 -2.77 -0.99
N ALA A 34 22.65 -2.37 -1.72
CA ALA A 34 23.66 -3.31 -2.25
C ALA A 34 24.34 -4.14 -1.15
N SER A 35 24.41 -3.60 0.07
CA SER A 35 24.97 -4.29 1.23
C SER A 35 24.06 -5.40 1.80
N PHE A 36 22.79 -5.44 1.42
CA PHE A 36 21.85 -6.45 1.91
C PHE A 36 22.01 -7.76 1.11
N ASP A 37 22.31 -8.85 1.81
CA ASP A 37 22.45 -10.17 1.24
C ASP A 37 21.13 -10.96 1.32
N ALA A 38 20.49 -11.16 0.17
CA ALA A 38 19.24 -11.91 0.05
C ALA A 38 19.43 -13.37 -0.43
N ARG A 39 20.68 -13.86 -0.56
CA ARG A 39 20.93 -15.20 -1.14
C ARG A 39 20.24 -16.32 -0.40
N ALA A 40 20.20 -16.25 0.93
CA ALA A 40 19.49 -17.24 1.75
C ALA A 40 17.98 -17.21 1.47
N LEU A 41 17.36 -16.03 1.43
CA LEU A 41 15.93 -15.86 1.16
C LEU A 41 15.54 -16.38 -0.24
N VAL A 42 16.39 -16.19 -1.23
CA VAL A 42 16.18 -16.72 -2.58
C VAL A 42 16.39 -18.24 -2.61
N ALA A 43 17.42 -18.77 -1.95
CA ALA A 43 17.68 -20.20 -1.89
C ALA A 43 16.56 -20.96 -1.16
N GLU A 44 15.94 -20.37 -0.16
CA GLU A 44 14.79 -20.91 0.59
C GLU A 44 13.46 -20.77 -0.19
N GLY A 45 13.46 -20.10 -1.35
CA GLY A 45 12.28 -19.86 -2.16
C GLY A 45 11.33 -18.79 -1.60
N LEU A 46 11.76 -18.01 -0.60
CA LEU A 46 10.98 -16.90 -0.03
C LEU A 46 10.90 -15.71 -0.98
N ALA A 47 11.94 -15.48 -1.78
CA ALA A 47 11.95 -14.50 -2.85
C ALA A 47 12.45 -15.14 -4.17
N ASP A 48 12.11 -14.54 -5.31
CA ASP A 48 12.56 -15.00 -6.63
C ASP A 48 13.81 -14.24 -7.08
N GLN A 49 13.91 -12.97 -6.67
CA GLN A 49 15.00 -12.09 -7.07
C GLN A 49 15.24 -10.97 -6.07
N LYS A 50 16.46 -10.47 -6.01
CA LYS A 50 16.84 -9.22 -5.35
C LYS A 50 17.51 -8.30 -6.36
N ILE A 51 17.17 -7.01 -6.32
CA ILE A 51 17.89 -5.96 -7.03
C ILE A 51 18.42 -4.91 -6.04
N ASP A 52 19.50 -4.25 -6.43
CA ASP A 52 20.10 -3.17 -5.64
C ASP A 52 19.24 -1.91 -5.77
N GLU A 53 18.87 -1.33 -4.63
CA GLU A 53 18.18 -0.05 -4.60
C GLU A 53 19.11 1.06 -5.12
N THR A 54 18.61 1.84 -6.09
CA THR A 54 19.34 2.99 -6.64
C THR A 54 18.66 4.32 -6.29
N GLY A 55 17.41 4.26 -5.81
CA GLY A 55 16.63 5.41 -5.38
C GLY A 55 17.02 5.92 -3.99
N ARG A 56 16.39 7.03 -3.60
CA ARG A 56 16.59 7.64 -2.27
C ARG A 56 15.28 7.78 -1.49
N SER A 57 14.21 7.13 -1.95
CA SER A 57 12.91 7.17 -1.30
C SER A 57 12.16 5.86 -1.50
N LEU A 58 11.26 5.55 -0.58
CA LEU A 58 10.44 4.34 -0.66
C LEU A 58 9.67 4.23 -2.00
N PRO A 59 8.96 5.28 -2.49
CA PRO A 59 8.30 5.18 -3.78
C PRO A 59 9.27 4.99 -4.96
N ALA A 60 10.51 5.50 -4.87
CA ALA A 60 11.51 5.26 -5.91
C ALA A 60 11.98 3.80 -5.93
N ALA A 61 12.16 3.17 -4.77
CA ALA A 61 12.49 1.76 -4.66
C ALA A 61 11.36 0.87 -5.21
N ILE A 62 10.10 1.21 -4.89
CA ILE A 62 8.93 0.48 -5.41
C ILE A 62 8.84 0.62 -6.94
N GLU A 63 9.00 1.83 -7.47
CA GLU A 63 8.96 2.09 -8.91
C GLU A 63 10.07 1.34 -9.66
N GLN A 64 11.29 1.33 -9.11
CA GLN A 64 12.39 0.53 -9.61
C GLN A 64 12.05 -0.97 -9.63
N GLY A 65 11.43 -1.46 -8.57
CA GLY A 65 10.94 -2.84 -8.49
C GLY A 65 9.89 -3.14 -9.53
N PHE A 66 8.90 -2.26 -9.72
CA PHE A 66 7.86 -2.42 -10.74
C PHE A 66 8.41 -2.47 -12.17
N ALA A 67 9.41 -1.65 -12.46
CA ALA A 67 10.10 -1.65 -13.75
C ALA A 67 10.88 -2.95 -14.02
N ALA A 68 11.37 -3.60 -12.96
CA ALA A 68 12.15 -4.84 -13.04
C ALA A 68 11.30 -6.13 -13.04
N LEU A 69 9.97 -6.03 -12.81
CA LEU A 69 9.11 -7.21 -12.85
C LEU A 69 9.08 -7.84 -14.24
N PRO A 70 9.06 -9.19 -14.36
CA PRO A 70 8.92 -9.89 -15.63
C PRO A 70 7.73 -9.39 -16.46
N ALA A 71 7.85 -9.42 -17.78
CA ALA A 71 6.79 -8.96 -18.68
C ALA A 71 5.50 -9.79 -18.56
N SER A 72 5.62 -11.05 -18.14
CA SER A 72 4.49 -11.96 -17.90
C SER A 72 3.64 -11.62 -16.68
N VAL A 73 4.11 -10.75 -15.79
CA VAL A 73 3.34 -10.34 -14.61
C VAL A 73 2.18 -9.46 -15.04
N GLU A 74 0.95 -9.91 -14.81
CA GLU A 74 -0.29 -9.20 -15.18
C GLU A 74 -0.79 -8.28 -14.06
N TYR A 75 -0.53 -8.66 -12.82
CA TYR A 75 -0.93 -7.93 -11.62
C TYR A 75 0.27 -7.58 -10.78
N MET A 76 0.27 -6.40 -10.18
CA MET A 76 1.40 -5.90 -9.41
C MET A 76 0.95 -5.16 -8.16
N SER A 77 1.77 -5.22 -7.14
CA SER A 77 1.64 -4.45 -5.90
C SER A 77 2.96 -4.47 -5.15
N TRP A 78 3.02 -3.74 -4.04
CA TRP A 78 4.13 -3.83 -3.09
C TRP A 78 3.60 -4.17 -1.70
N LEU A 79 4.47 -4.68 -0.86
CA LEU A 79 4.21 -4.94 0.54
C LEU A 79 5.38 -4.42 1.38
N GLY A 80 5.12 -3.76 2.48
CA GLY A 80 6.14 -3.41 3.48
C GLY A 80 6.84 -4.66 4.02
N ASP A 81 8.11 -4.52 4.39
CA ASP A 81 8.91 -5.64 4.93
C ASP A 81 8.45 -6.07 6.33
N ASP A 82 7.51 -5.35 6.93
CA ASP A 82 6.89 -5.59 8.23
C ASP A 82 5.40 -5.96 8.15
N ASP A 83 4.78 -5.87 6.98
CA ASP A 83 3.37 -6.18 6.75
C ASP A 83 3.16 -7.64 6.34
N LEU A 84 1.92 -8.12 6.48
CA LEU A 84 1.56 -9.50 6.15
C LEU A 84 0.38 -9.54 5.18
N LEU A 85 0.42 -10.45 4.20
CA LEU A 85 -0.76 -10.82 3.42
C LEU A 85 -1.56 -11.92 4.13
N SER A 86 -2.86 -11.86 4.03
CA SER A 86 -3.74 -12.95 4.50
C SER A 86 -3.62 -14.18 3.59
N PRO A 87 -3.75 -15.39 4.12
CA PRO A 87 -3.74 -16.61 3.30
C PRO A 87 -4.75 -16.56 2.16
N GLY A 88 -4.27 -16.85 0.93
CA GLY A 88 -5.08 -16.82 -0.29
C GLY A 88 -5.51 -15.43 -0.76
N ALA A 89 -4.93 -14.34 -0.23
CA ALA A 89 -5.30 -12.96 -0.61
C ALA A 89 -4.95 -12.66 -2.07
N LEU A 90 -3.78 -13.07 -2.55
CA LEU A 90 -3.36 -12.85 -3.95
C LEU A 90 -4.23 -13.66 -4.92
N ALA A 91 -4.53 -14.92 -4.61
CA ALA A 91 -5.42 -15.74 -5.42
C ALA A 91 -6.81 -15.07 -5.54
N ALA A 92 -7.41 -14.67 -4.42
CA ALA A 92 -8.72 -14.02 -4.44
C ALA A 92 -8.74 -12.67 -5.16
N THR A 93 -7.67 -11.88 -5.06
CA THR A 93 -7.59 -10.57 -5.73
C THR A 93 -7.31 -10.69 -7.23
N SER A 94 -6.50 -11.65 -7.67
CA SER A 94 -6.27 -11.92 -9.09
C SER A 94 -7.54 -12.47 -9.76
N GLU A 95 -8.17 -13.49 -9.18
CA GLU A 95 -9.46 -14.02 -9.66
C GLU A 95 -10.54 -12.92 -9.76
N PHE A 96 -10.59 -12.04 -8.75
CA PHE A 96 -11.51 -10.90 -8.79
C PHE A 96 -11.22 -9.97 -9.97
N LEU A 97 -9.94 -9.63 -10.20
CA LEU A 97 -9.56 -8.78 -11.32
C LEU A 97 -9.83 -9.47 -12.66
N ASP A 98 -9.61 -10.78 -12.79
CA ASP A 98 -9.94 -11.54 -14.01
C ASP A 98 -11.43 -11.45 -14.33
N ALA A 99 -12.30 -11.63 -13.32
CA ALA A 99 -13.74 -11.52 -13.47
C ALA A 99 -14.23 -10.09 -13.72
N HIS A 100 -13.40 -9.06 -13.42
CA HIS A 100 -13.77 -7.66 -13.51
C HIS A 100 -12.80 -6.84 -14.37
N PRO A 101 -12.82 -6.96 -15.72
CA PRO A 101 -11.83 -6.34 -16.62
C PRO A 101 -11.84 -4.80 -16.60
N ARG A 102 -12.92 -4.17 -16.08
CA ARG A 102 -12.98 -2.72 -15.91
C ARG A 102 -12.31 -2.23 -14.62
N SER A 103 -11.91 -3.15 -13.73
CA SER A 103 -11.22 -2.79 -12.49
C SER A 103 -9.74 -2.54 -12.76
N SER A 104 -9.26 -1.35 -12.43
CA SER A 104 -7.85 -0.96 -12.47
C SER A 104 -7.10 -1.49 -11.26
N ALA A 105 -7.78 -1.59 -10.13
CA ALA A 105 -7.28 -2.15 -8.88
C ALA A 105 -8.40 -2.76 -8.05
N VAL A 106 -8.01 -3.68 -7.18
CA VAL A 106 -8.87 -4.24 -6.12
C VAL A 106 -8.20 -4.01 -4.76
N TYR A 107 -9.00 -3.73 -3.75
CA TYR A 107 -8.58 -3.58 -2.36
C TYR A 107 -9.59 -4.28 -1.44
N GLY A 108 -9.18 -4.55 -0.21
CA GLY A 108 -10.05 -5.20 0.78
C GLY A 108 -9.91 -4.58 2.16
N ARG A 109 -10.26 -5.37 3.19
CA ARG A 109 -10.00 -5.01 4.59
C ARG A 109 -8.53 -5.20 4.90
N CYS A 110 -8.03 -4.41 5.84
CA CYS A 110 -6.71 -4.57 6.42
C CYS A 110 -6.83 -4.56 7.94
N ASP A 111 -6.26 -5.55 8.58
CA ASP A 111 -6.14 -5.61 10.04
C ASP A 111 -4.89 -4.87 10.48
N TYR A 112 -4.96 -4.19 11.62
CA TYR A 112 -3.81 -3.55 12.26
C TYR A 112 -3.36 -4.46 13.39
N ILE A 113 -2.10 -4.87 13.35
CA ILE A 113 -1.51 -5.79 14.32
C ILE A 113 -0.35 -5.12 15.06
N ASP A 114 -0.09 -5.56 16.30
CA ASP A 114 1.07 -5.13 17.07
C ASP A 114 2.34 -5.92 16.68
N GLU A 115 3.46 -5.65 17.36
CA GLU A 115 4.74 -6.33 17.16
C GLU A 115 4.68 -7.84 17.43
N LYS A 116 3.66 -8.30 18.19
CA LYS A 116 3.42 -9.70 18.52
C LYS A 116 2.35 -10.37 17.66
N ASN A 117 1.97 -9.74 16.54
CA ASN A 117 0.90 -10.16 15.63
C ASN A 117 -0.50 -10.19 16.28
N ARG A 118 -0.74 -9.51 17.40
CA ARG A 118 -2.07 -9.42 18.01
C ARG A 118 -2.87 -8.36 17.29
N LEU A 119 -4.14 -8.65 17.02
CA LEU A 119 -5.07 -7.71 16.39
C LEU A 119 -5.31 -6.52 17.33
N VAL A 120 -5.07 -5.33 16.82
CA VAL A 120 -5.35 -4.04 17.49
C VAL A 120 -6.65 -3.45 16.94
N TRP A 121 -6.80 -3.40 15.64
CA TRP A 121 -7.95 -2.79 14.98
C TRP A 121 -8.13 -3.34 13.56
N SER A 122 -9.35 -3.25 13.00
CA SER A 122 -9.63 -3.65 11.62
C SER A 122 -10.16 -2.46 10.81
N ASN A 123 -9.52 -2.14 9.68
CA ASN A 123 -10.04 -1.18 8.72
C ASN A 123 -11.18 -1.83 7.91
N ALA A 124 -12.40 -1.40 8.20
CA ALA A 124 -13.63 -1.88 7.55
C ALA A 124 -14.32 -0.77 6.72
N SER A 125 -13.59 0.22 6.21
CA SER A 125 -14.15 1.34 5.40
C SER A 125 -14.91 0.88 4.14
N GLY A 126 -14.60 -0.30 3.65
CA GLY A 126 -15.42 -1.00 2.66
C GLY A 126 -15.51 -0.29 1.31
N ALA A 127 -16.64 -0.48 0.64
CA ALA A 127 -16.87 0.07 -0.70
C ALA A 127 -16.94 1.61 -0.74
N TRP A 128 -17.11 2.28 0.41
CA TRP A 128 -17.17 3.74 0.49
C TRP A 128 -15.80 4.41 0.36
N ALA A 129 -14.70 3.67 0.59
CA ALA A 129 -13.36 4.21 0.50
C ALA A 129 -13.05 4.82 -0.88
N ALA A 130 -13.36 4.10 -1.96
CA ALA A 130 -13.08 4.56 -3.32
C ALA A 130 -13.88 5.82 -3.73
N PRO A 131 -15.20 5.93 -3.52
CA PRO A 131 -15.93 7.18 -3.78
C PRO A 131 -15.44 8.38 -2.98
N LEU A 132 -15.00 8.16 -1.74
CA LEU A 132 -14.54 9.23 -0.85
C LEU A 132 -13.09 9.65 -1.08
N LEU A 133 -12.31 8.92 -1.87
CA LEU A 133 -10.87 9.08 -2.02
C LEU A 133 -10.44 10.52 -2.38
N ARG A 134 -11.25 11.22 -3.20
CA ARG A 134 -10.95 12.60 -3.66
C ARG A 134 -11.24 13.68 -2.64
N VAL A 135 -12.15 13.44 -1.70
CA VAL A 135 -12.65 14.48 -0.78
C VAL A 135 -12.54 14.08 0.70
N GLY A 136 -12.48 12.79 0.98
CA GLY A 136 -12.44 12.22 2.32
C GLY A 136 -11.04 11.87 2.81
N PRO A 137 -10.92 11.20 3.96
CA PRO A 137 -9.66 10.61 4.41
C PRO A 137 -9.23 9.50 3.44
N ASP A 138 -7.94 9.18 3.49
CA ASP A 138 -7.44 7.98 2.81
C ASP A 138 -7.88 6.75 3.60
N LEU A 139 -8.80 6.01 3.01
CA LEU A 139 -9.44 4.84 3.62
C LEU A 139 -9.11 3.54 2.88
N ILE A 140 -8.43 3.61 1.76
CA ILE A 140 -8.02 2.43 1.00
C ILE A 140 -6.71 1.91 1.60
N PRO A 141 -6.71 0.74 2.24
CA PRO A 141 -5.46 0.15 2.68
C PRO A 141 -4.62 -0.21 1.48
N GLN A 142 -3.38 0.24 1.46
CA GLN A 142 -2.43 -0.16 0.43
C GLN A 142 -2.01 -1.64 0.60
N PRO A 143 -1.66 -2.13 1.82
CA PRO A 143 -1.37 -3.55 2.01
C PRO A 143 -2.54 -4.43 1.57
N GLY A 144 -2.27 -5.46 0.77
CA GLY A 144 -3.27 -6.37 0.22
C GLY A 144 -4.04 -5.83 -1.00
N SER A 145 -3.81 -4.58 -1.43
CA SER A 145 -4.32 -4.11 -2.72
C SER A 145 -3.54 -4.74 -3.88
N LEU A 146 -4.21 -4.94 -5.02
CA LEU A 146 -3.60 -5.48 -6.23
C LEU A 146 -3.98 -4.62 -7.43
N PHE A 147 -3.00 -4.25 -8.26
CA PHE A 147 -3.16 -3.39 -9.43
C PHE A 147 -3.06 -4.20 -10.71
N ARG A 148 -3.93 -3.91 -11.67
CA ARG A 148 -3.77 -4.39 -13.03
C ARG A 148 -2.61 -3.67 -13.70
N ARG A 149 -1.56 -4.39 -14.13
CA ARG A 149 -0.36 -3.79 -14.77
C ARG A 149 -0.71 -2.93 -15.98
N SER A 150 -1.62 -3.39 -16.83
CA SER A 150 -2.04 -2.61 -18.01
C SER A 150 -2.78 -1.31 -17.67
N SER A 151 -3.36 -1.21 -16.46
CA SER A 151 -3.93 0.03 -15.94
C SER A 151 -2.86 0.92 -15.33
N TYR A 152 -1.92 0.35 -14.55
CA TYR A 152 -0.79 1.06 -13.99
C TYR A 152 0.05 1.76 -15.08
N LEU A 153 0.35 1.06 -16.16
CA LEU A 153 1.12 1.61 -17.29
C LEU A 153 0.43 2.78 -18.03
N LYS A 154 -0.85 3.03 -17.75
CA LYS A 154 -1.59 4.23 -18.24
C LYS A 154 -1.53 5.39 -17.25
N THR A 155 -0.97 5.21 -16.07
CA THR A 155 -0.74 6.24 -15.08
C THR A 155 0.63 6.90 -15.30
N LYS A 156 0.97 7.86 -14.44
CA LYS A 156 2.31 8.48 -14.43
C LYS A 156 3.30 7.71 -13.55
N GLY A 157 2.89 6.57 -12.99
CA GLY A 157 3.65 5.83 -11.99
C GLY A 157 3.58 6.46 -10.60
N LEU A 158 4.38 5.93 -9.68
CA LEU A 158 4.49 6.45 -8.32
C LEU A 158 5.27 7.76 -8.31
N ARG A 159 4.77 8.73 -7.59
CA ARG A 159 5.45 10.02 -7.38
C ARG A 159 6.57 9.86 -6.36
N THR A 160 7.79 9.95 -6.83
CA THR A 160 9.02 9.78 -6.02
C THR A 160 9.37 11.02 -5.19
N ASP A 161 8.68 12.14 -5.44
CA ASP A 161 8.77 13.39 -4.68
C ASP A 161 7.87 13.41 -3.44
N LEU A 162 6.95 12.45 -3.30
CA LEU A 162 6.09 12.30 -2.12
C LEU A 162 6.75 11.41 -1.07
N GLY A 163 6.61 11.80 0.19
CA GLY A 163 7.13 11.04 1.32
C GLY A 163 6.12 10.05 1.92
N TRP A 164 4.83 10.40 1.88
CA TRP A 164 3.78 9.65 2.58
C TRP A 164 2.57 9.32 1.72
N ALA A 165 2.09 10.27 0.90
CA ALA A 165 0.82 10.15 0.18
C ALA A 165 0.98 9.61 -1.26
N PHE A 166 2.06 8.88 -1.55
CA PHE A 166 2.30 8.28 -2.86
C PHE A 166 1.32 7.12 -3.16
N ASP A 167 0.84 6.43 -2.13
CA ASP A 167 -0.21 5.42 -2.22
C ASP A 167 -1.58 6.04 -2.55
N LEU A 168 -1.94 7.14 -1.89
CA LEU A 168 -3.13 7.91 -2.23
C LEU A 168 -3.07 8.41 -3.68
N ASP A 169 -1.91 8.94 -4.11
CA ASP A 169 -1.73 9.47 -5.46
C ASP A 169 -1.92 8.39 -6.51
N ILE A 170 -1.30 7.21 -6.35
CA ILE A 170 -1.45 6.13 -7.33
C ILE A 170 -2.90 5.59 -7.36
N PHE A 171 -3.61 5.52 -6.23
CA PHE A 171 -5.02 5.15 -6.23
C PHE A 171 -5.88 6.18 -6.97
N LEU A 172 -5.62 7.47 -6.81
CA LEU A 172 -6.31 8.53 -7.55
C LEU A 172 -6.04 8.46 -9.06
N GLN A 173 -4.81 8.15 -9.45
CA GLN A 173 -4.44 7.93 -10.86
C GLN A 173 -5.18 6.69 -11.42
N LEU A 174 -5.16 5.57 -10.70
CA LEU A 174 -5.85 4.33 -11.08
C LEU A 174 -7.37 4.51 -11.17
N ALA A 175 -7.96 5.34 -10.30
CA ALA A 175 -9.37 5.74 -10.39
C ALA A 175 -9.69 6.56 -11.65
N GLY A 176 -8.69 7.19 -12.25
CA GLY A 176 -8.81 7.92 -13.53
C GLY A 176 -8.78 7.01 -14.76
N VAL A 177 -8.22 5.81 -14.65
CA VAL A 177 -8.06 4.86 -15.78
C VAL A 177 -8.96 3.63 -15.69
N GLY A 178 -9.58 3.38 -14.54
CA GLY A 178 -10.48 2.25 -14.34
C GLY A 178 -11.20 2.34 -12.99
N ARG A 179 -11.88 1.26 -12.61
CA ARG A 179 -12.63 1.21 -11.34
C ARG A 179 -11.73 0.72 -10.22
N LEU A 180 -11.74 1.38 -9.06
CA LEU A 180 -11.24 0.84 -7.81
C LEU A 180 -12.34 -0.03 -7.19
N SER A 181 -12.10 -1.31 -7.05
CA SER A 181 -13.10 -2.28 -6.61
C SER A 181 -12.80 -2.82 -5.22
N TYR A 182 -13.83 -2.97 -4.41
CA TYR A 182 -13.73 -3.50 -3.06
C TYR A 182 -14.06 -4.99 -3.03
N LEU A 183 -13.16 -5.80 -2.50
CA LEU A 183 -13.38 -7.20 -2.18
C LEU A 183 -13.67 -7.34 -0.67
N ARG A 184 -14.85 -7.86 -0.31
CA ARG A 184 -15.27 -8.00 1.11
C ARG A 184 -14.52 -9.13 1.80
N ARG A 185 -13.19 -8.98 1.92
CA ARG A 185 -12.29 -9.94 2.56
C ARG A 185 -11.16 -9.18 3.24
N THR A 186 -10.65 -9.70 4.36
CA THR A 186 -9.37 -9.23 4.92
C THR A 186 -8.25 -9.77 4.04
N LEU A 187 -7.45 -8.87 3.49
CA LEU A 187 -6.42 -9.19 2.51
C LEU A 187 -5.01 -9.05 3.09
N ALA A 188 -4.86 -8.25 4.14
CA ALA A 188 -3.55 -7.97 4.73
C ALA A 188 -3.67 -7.60 6.20
N SER A 189 -2.52 -7.62 6.86
CA SER A 189 -2.32 -7.04 8.19
C SER A 189 -1.18 -6.02 8.12
N PHE A 190 -1.47 -4.79 8.55
CA PHE A 190 -0.50 -3.71 8.71
C PHE A 190 0.08 -3.74 10.11
N ARG A 191 1.41 -3.80 10.22
CA ARG A 191 2.08 -3.84 11.52
C ARG A 191 2.25 -2.43 12.05
N TRP A 192 1.61 -2.20 13.20
CA TRP A 192 1.67 -0.94 13.91
C TRP A 192 2.83 -0.95 14.92
N HIS A 193 3.83 -0.14 14.70
CA HIS A 193 4.94 0.09 15.65
C HIS A 193 5.39 1.55 15.61
N ALA A 194 6.14 1.95 16.64
CA ALA A 194 6.54 3.36 16.81
C ALA A 194 7.38 3.92 15.65
N ASP A 195 8.12 3.06 14.95
CA ASP A 195 8.97 3.44 13.81
C ASP A 195 8.24 3.38 12.46
N SER A 196 6.94 3.05 12.43
CA SER A 196 6.15 3.09 11.20
C SER A 196 6.11 4.52 10.65
N LEU A 197 6.41 4.70 9.37
CA LEU A 197 6.45 6.01 8.70
C LEU A 197 5.17 6.83 8.93
N SER A 198 4.02 6.18 8.94
CA SER A 198 2.71 6.81 9.12
C SER A 198 2.45 7.30 10.55
N VAL A 199 3.19 6.80 11.55
CA VAL A 199 2.96 7.11 12.97
C VAL A 199 3.81 8.30 13.43
N GLY A 200 5.09 8.32 13.04
CA GLY A 200 6.05 9.32 13.51
C GLY A 200 5.83 10.73 12.96
N GLN A 201 5.30 10.87 11.73
CA GLN A 201 5.20 12.16 11.02
C GLN A 201 3.77 12.43 10.50
N ARG A 202 2.79 12.14 11.32
CA ARG A 202 1.36 12.18 10.97
C ARG A 202 0.88 13.54 10.44
N ARG A 203 1.43 14.65 10.92
CA ARG A 203 1.03 16.01 10.46
C ARG A 203 1.44 16.23 9.01
N ASP A 204 2.64 15.82 8.66
CA ASP A 204 3.18 16.00 7.31
C ASP A 204 2.47 15.06 6.33
N SER A 205 2.18 13.82 6.71
CA SER A 205 1.37 12.88 5.94
C SER A 205 -0.04 13.44 5.62
N VAL A 206 -0.76 13.96 6.61
CA VAL A 206 -2.10 14.55 6.41
C VAL A 206 -2.02 15.79 5.51
N ARG A 207 -0.99 16.63 5.65
CA ARG A 207 -0.79 17.81 4.81
C ARG A 207 -0.49 17.43 3.38
N GLU A 208 0.42 16.48 3.16
CA GLU A 208 0.78 15.99 1.83
C GLU A 208 -0.44 15.34 1.15
N ALA A 209 -1.20 14.49 1.85
CA ALA A 209 -2.43 13.90 1.35
C ALA A 209 -3.48 14.95 0.92
N SER A 210 -3.58 16.06 1.65
CA SER A 210 -4.47 17.16 1.27
C SER A 210 -3.98 17.88 0.00
N GLN A 211 -2.66 18.06 -0.15
CA GLN A 211 -2.07 18.65 -1.36
C GLN A 211 -2.32 17.76 -2.58
N VAL A 212 -2.06 16.48 -2.45
CA VAL A 212 -2.32 15.49 -3.52
C VAL A 212 -3.79 15.53 -3.93
N ARG A 213 -4.73 15.44 -2.99
CA ARG A 213 -6.17 15.49 -3.33
C ARG A 213 -6.58 16.74 -4.10
N ARG A 214 -6.04 17.92 -3.72
CA ARG A 214 -6.33 19.18 -4.43
C ARG A 214 -5.93 19.14 -5.90
N GLU A 215 -4.87 18.43 -6.26
CA GLU A 215 -4.44 18.29 -7.64
C GLU A 215 -5.48 17.57 -8.50
N TYR A 216 -6.25 16.63 -7.89
CA TYR A 216 -7.31 15.86 -8.56
C TYR A 216 -8.69 16.48 -8.47
N LEU A 217 -8.85 17.60 -7.73
CA LEU A 217 -10.10 18.34 -7.71
C LEU A 217 -10.27 19.19 -8.98
N PRO A 218 -11.52 19.34 -9.48
CA PRO A 218 -11.83 20.34 -10.48
C PRO A 218 -11.32 21.73 -10.08
N ARG A 219 -10.79 22.50 -11.03
CA ARG A 219 -10.16 23.79 -10.75
C ARG A 219 -11.05 24.76 -9.95
N TRP A 220 -12.36 24.73 -10.20
CA TRP A 220 -13.34 25.58 -9.51
C TRP A 220 -13.60 25.19 -8.05
N LEU A 221 -13.35 23.93 -7.67
CA LEU A 221 -13.48 23.44 -6.27
C LEU A 221 -12.23 23.68 -5.43
N ARG A 222 -11.06 23.86 -6.04
CA ARG A 222 -9.79 24.03 -5.31
C ARG A 222 -9.79 25.19 -4.32
N PRO A 223 -10.32 26.40 -4.67
CA PRO A 223 -10.34 27.52 -3.73
C PRO A 223 -11.18 27.29 -2.47
N ILE A 224 -12.23 26.48 -2.58
CA ILE A 224 -13.17 26.21 -1.48
C ILE A 224 -12.88 24.88 -0.76
N SER A 225 -11.86 24.14 -1.18
CA SER A 225 -11.53 22.83 -0.62
C SER A 225 -11.26 22.88 0.90
N GLY A 226 -10.75 24.00 1.40
CA GLY A 226 -10.52 24.20 2.84
C GLY A 226 -11.76 24.06 3.70
N LEU A 227 -12.98 24.20 3.15
CA LEU A 227 -14.23 24.07 3.90
C LEU A 227 -14.45 22.65 4.42
N TRP A 228 -14.04 21.62 3.65
CA TRP A 228 -14.19 20.23 4.07
C TRP A 228 -12.86 19.58 4.47
N GLU A 229 -11.72 20.04 3.98
CA GLU A 229 -10.41 19.50 4.32
C GLU A 229 -10.11 19.61 5.81
N ARG A 230 -10.42 20.77 6.45
CA ARG A 230 -10.23 20.95 7.89
C ARG A 230 -11.03 19.95 8.73
N PRO A 231 -12.34 19.76 8.52
CA PRO A 231 -13.11 18.69 9.17
C PRO A 231 -12.56 17.29 8.92
N VAL A 232 -12.14 16.98 7.67
CA VAL A 232 -11.56 15.69 7.32
C VAL A 232 -10.24 15.47 8.05
N GLN A 233 -9.34 16.44 8.07
CA GLN A 233 -8.08 16.38 8.81
C GLN A 233 -8.33 16.14 10.30
N TRP A 234 -9.26 16.90 10.90
CA TRP A 234 -9.64 16.74 12.31
C TRP A 234 -10.16 15.33 12.59
N ALA A 235 -11.06 14.81 11.74
CA ALA A 235 -11.58 13.46 11.87
C ALA A 235 -10.49 12.40 11.75
N THR A 236 -9.53 12.56 10.81
CA THR A 236 -8.37 11.68 10.64
C THR A 236 -7.46 11.68 11.88
N TYR A 237 -7.22 12.86 12.48
CA TYR A 237 -6.46 12.95 13.73
C TYR A 237 -7.16 12.23 14.88
N ARG A 238 -8.47 12.44 15.05
CA ARG A 238 -9.25 11.78 16.10
C ARG A 238 -9.31 10.27 15.96
N ALA A 239 -9.54 9.77 14.74
CA ALA A 239 -9.56 8.34 14.48
C ALA A 239 -8.23 7.68 14.85
N GLY A 240 -7.10 8.28 14.48
CA GLY A 240 -5.82 7.72 14.82
C GLY A 240 -5.46 7.82 16.32
N ASP A 241 -5.99 8.81 17.07
CA ASP A 241 -5.80 8.87 18.52
C ASP A 241 -6.52 7.72 19.23
N VAL A 242 -7.66 7.26 18.70
CA VAL A 242 -8.36 6.08 19.20
C VAL A 242 -7.52 4.82 18.98
N VAL A 243 -7.01 4.61 17.75
CA VAL A 243 -6.17 3.44 17.42
C VAL A 243 -4.90 3.40 18.29
N ILE A 244 -4.26 4.57 18.52
CA ILE A 244 -3.06 4.64 19.38
C ILE A 244 -3.37 4.28 20.83
N ARG A 245 -4.55 4.60 21.35
CA ARG A 245 -4.94 4.24 22.72
C ARG A 245 -5.17 2.74 22.84
N GLU A 246 -5.93 2.16 21.91
CA GLU A 246 -6.20 0.71 21.87
C GLU A 246 -4.93 -0.13 21.67
N ALA A 247 -3.90 0.42 21.00
CA ALA A 247 -2.62 -0.26 20.82
C ALA A 247 -1.70 -0.23 22.06
N ARG A 248 -1.99 0.63 23.07
CA ARG A 248 -1.19 0.77 24.30
C ARG A 248 -1.74 -0.03 25.49
N ASP A 249 -2.99 -0.41 25.42
CA ASP A 249 -3.67 -1.24 26.43
C ASP A 249 -3.57 -2.73 26.06
#